data_489dd3c77d364a67868d1c5119da786c
#
_entry.id   489dd3c77d364a67868d1c5119da786c
#
_cell.length_a   1.000
_cell.length_b   1.000
_cell.length_c   1.000
_cell.angle_alpha   90.00
_cell.angle_beta   90.00
_cell.angle_gamma   90.00
#
_symmetry.space_group_name_H-M   'P 1'
#
loop_
_entity.id
_entity.type
_entity.pdbx_description
1 polymer ?
#
loop_
_entity_poly.entity_id
_entity_poly.type
_entity_poly.pdbx_seq_one_letter_code
_entity_poly.pdbx_strand_id
1 'polypeptide(L)'
;MSRIGRKPIVIPAGVTVTVDEAEHTVTVKGPKGSLNSNYHPLMTVKVEGNEVLVTRPNDEPEARSLHGLTRSNIANMVNGVVHGYEKKLEIVGVGLRCQKQGSNLVMNLGFSHQVNIPDTEDCTIVWQDPNHFTVTGIDKQKVGQYAAEIRAKKPPEPYKGKGIRYEGEVVKHKEGKAGKGKK
;
A
#
# COMPACT_ATOMS: atom_id res chain seq x y z
N MET A 1 -13.03 -20.66 12.75
CA MET A 1 -13.74 -19.36 12.84
C MET A 1 -12.78 -18.23 12.52
N SER A 2 -13.16 -17.20 11.73
CA SER A 2 -12.31 -16.03 11.46
C SER A 2 -12.38 -15.03 12.61
N ARG A 3 -11.32 -14.90 13.40
CA ARG A 3 -11.25 -13.90 14.49
C ARG A 3 -11.23 -12.46 13.95
N ILE A 4 -10.70 -12.27 12.73
CA ILE A 4 -10.61 -10.96 12.08
C ILE A 4 -11.98 -10.52 11.57
N GLY A 5 -12.70 -11.38 10.84
CA GLY A 5 -13.98 -11.03 10.22
C GLY A 5 -15.07 -10.63 11.24
N ARG A 6 -15.07 -11.23 12.42
CA ARG A 6 -16.06 -10.94 13.48
C ARG A 6 -15.80 -9.65 14.27
N LYS A 7 -14.60 -9.09 14.16
CA LYS A 7 -14.27 -7.89 14.93
C LYS A 7 -14.99 -6.68 14.31
N PRO A 8 -15.85 -5.95 15.06
CA PRO A 8 -16.50 -4.76 14.56
C PRO A 8 -15.46 -3.72 14.11
N ILE A 9 -15.87 -2.85 13.20
CA ILE A 9 -15.05 -1.73 12.73
C ILE A 9 -15.67 -0.47 13.32
N VAL A 10 -14.97 0.15 14.25
CA VAL A 10 -15.41 1.40 14.86
C VAL A 10 -15.25 2.54 13.84
N ILE A 11 -16.30 3.33 13.67
CA ILE A 11 -16.32 4.53 12.83
C ILE A 11 -15.84 5.71 13.69
N PRO A 12 -14.67 6.29 13.43
CA PRO A 12 -14.20 7.45 14.19
C PRO A 12 -15.00 8.71 13.85
N ALA A 13 -14.98 9.69 14.75
CA ALA A 13 -15.65 10.96 14.53
C ALA A 13 -15.16 11.64 13.25
N GLY A 14 -16.10 12.17 12.46
CA GLY A 14 -15.82 12.80 11.17
C GLY A 14 -15.70 11.84 9.98
N VAL A 15 -15.99 10.55 10.17
CA VAL A 15 -16.07 9.56 9.09
C VAL A 15 -17.53 9.14 8.90
N THR A 16 -17.96 9.07 7.65
CA THR A 16 -19.27 8.56 7.26
C THR A 16 -19.10 7.31 6.40
N VAL A 17 -19.79 6.24 6.75
CA VAL A 17 -19.80 4.99 5.99
C VAL A 17 -21.21 4.80 5.44
N THR A 18 -21.34 4.67 4.13
CA THR A 18 -22.56 4.34 3.43
C THR A 18 -22.41 2.99 2.72
N VAL A 19 -23.40 2.14 2.83
CA VAL A 19 -23.44 0.82 2.20
C VAL A 19 -24.60 0.79 1.21
N ASP A 20 -24.30 0.45 -0.03
CA ASP A 20 -25.29 0.14 -1.04
C ASP A 20 -25.37 -1.37 -1.19
N GLU A 21 -26.48 -1.95 -0.71
CA GLU A 21 -26.70 -3.39 -0.76
C GLU A 21 -27.05 -3.87 -2.18
N ALA A 22 -27.62 -3.02 -3.02
CA ALA A 22 -28.01 -3.39 -4.39
C ALA A 22 -26.79 -3.52 -5.31
N GLU A 23 -25.84 -2.61 -5.18
CA GLU A 23 -24.60 -2.63 -5.96
C GLU A 23 -23.44 -3.32 -5.23
N HIS A 24 -23.64 -3.81 -4.02
CA HIS A 24 -22.59 -4.39 -3.16
C HIS A 24 -21.39 -3.47 -3.01
N THR A 25 -21.61 -2.16 -2.79
CA THR A 25 -20.58 -1.16 -2.64
C THR A 25 -20.56 -0.55 -1.25
N VAL A 26 -19.36 -0.23 -0.76
CA VAL A 26 -19.16 0.53 0.46
C VAL A 26 -18.41 1.81 0.11
N THR A 27 -18.99 2.94 0.49
CA THR A 27 -18.37 4.25 0.36
C THR A 27 -18.01 4.79 1.73
N VAL A 28 -16.77 5.15 1.93
CA VAL A 28 -16.25 5.73 3.17
C VAL A 28 -15.75 7.14 2.89
N LYS A 29 -16.33 8.14 3.56
CA LYS A 29 -15.96 9.55 3.46
C LYS A 29 -15.34 10.01 4.78
N GLY A 30 -14.23 10.72 4.70
CA GLY A 30 -13.51 11.25 5.85
C GLY A 30 -12.76 12.54 5.55
N PRO A 31 -11.96 13.04 6.48
CA PRO A 31 -11.27 14.33 6.36
C PRO A 31 -10.27 14.39 5.21
N LYS A 32 -9.66 13.26 4.82
CA LYS A 32 -8.67 13.22 3.73
C LYS A 32 -9.25 12.93 2.36
N GLY A 33 -10.53 12.54 2.28
CA GLY A 33 -11.19 12.24 1.01
C GLY A 33 -12.25 11.15 1.15
N SER A 34 -12.60 10.56 0.01
CA SER A 34 -13.58 9.47 -0.05
C SER A 34 -13.01 8.28 -0.81
N LEU A 35 -13.31 7.09 -0.32
CA LEU A 35 -12.98 5.82 -0.96
C LEU A 35 -14.26 5.05 -1.23
N ASN A 36 -14.27 4.33 -2.36
CA ASN A 36 -15.33 3.43 -2.75
C ASN A 36 -14.74 2.05 -3.06
N SER A 37 -15.38 0.99 -2.61
CA SER A 37 -14.95 -0.38 -2.88
C SER A 37 -16.13 -1.32 -2.94
N ASN A 38 -16.08 -2.25 -3.88
CA ASN A 38 -17.06 -3.31 -4.00
C ASN A 38 -16.71 -4.46 -3.04
N TYR A 39 -17.72 -5.13 -2.53
CA TYR A 39 -17.57 -6.34 -1.74
C TYR A 39 -18.37 -7.50 -2.38
N HIS A 40 -17.98 -8.71 -2.04
CA HIS A 40 -18.59 -9.90 -2.65
C HIS A 40 -20.04 -10.08 -2.20
N PRO A 41 -20.98 -10.44 -3.09
CA PRO A 41 -22.42 -10.58 -2.79
C PRO A 41 -22.75 -11.59 -1.67
N LEU A 42 -21.88 -12.57 -1.42
CA LEU A 42 -22.04 -13.49 -0.29
C LEU A 42 -21.90 -12.82 1.09
N MET A 43 -21.32 -11.63 1.13
CA MET A 43 -21.13 -10.91 2.40
C MET A 43 -22.24 -9.91 2.62
N THR A 44 -22.69 -9.80 3.86
CA THR A 44 -23.62 -8.75 4.27
C THR A 44 -22.87 -7.74 5.13
N VAL A 45 -22.93 -6.47 4.75
CA VAL A 45 -22.29 -5.36 5.47
C VAL A 45 -23.39 -4.49 6.05
N LYS A 46 -23.40 -4.27 7.36
CA LYS A 46 -24.36 -3.43 8.05
C LYS A 46 -23.65 -2.37 8.87
N VAL A 47 -24.24 -1.19 8.90
CA VAL A 47 -23.81 -0.10 9.79
C VAL A 47 -24.78 -0.04 10.97
N GLU A 48 -24.29 -0.28 12.17
CA GLU A 48 -25.05 -0.24 13.41
C GLU A 48 -24.48 0.83 14.33
N GLY A 49 -25.17 1.95 14.40
CA GLY A 49 -24.71 3.11 15.19
C GLY A 49 -23.33 3.60 14.74
N ASN A 50 -22.32 3.38 15.54
CA ASN A 50 -20.94 3.81 15.28
C ASN A 50 -19.99 2.67 14.88
N GLU A 51 -20.56 1.54 14.45
CA GLU A 51 -19.78 0.36 14.07
C GLU A 51 -20.25 -0.22 12.74
N VAL A 52 -19.31 -0.78 11.98
CA VAL A 52 -19.60 -1.58 10.78
C VAL A 52 -19.40 -3.04 11.11
N LEU A 53 -20.43 -3.83 10.84
CA LEU A 53 -20.43 -5.28 11.00
C LEU A 53 -20.45 -5.96 9.65
N VAL A 54 -19.62 -6.97 9.49
CA VAL A 54 -19.60 -7.83 8.30
C VAL A 54 -20.05 -9.23 8.73
N THR A 55 -21.05 -9.78 8.06
CA THR A 55 -21.55 -11.12 8.32
C THR A 55 -21.46 -12.01 7.10
N ARG A 56 -21.47 -13.32 7.31
CA ARG A 56 -21.41 -14.33 6.26
C ARG A 56 -22.55 -15.32 6.41
N PRO A 57 -23.04 -15.96 5.33
CA PRO A 57 -24.19 -16.87 5.38
C PRO A 57 -23.85 -18.23 5.98
N ASN A 58 -22.62 -18.73 5.75
CA ASN A 58 -22.20 -20.09 6.15
C ASN A 58 -20.71 -20.14 6.55
N ASP A 59 -20.24 -21.33 6.93
CA ASP A 59 -18.85 -21.60 7.35
C ASP A 59 -17.99 -22.26 6.24
N GLU A 60 -18.41 -22.18 4.99
CA GLU A 60 -17.64 -22.67 3.85
C GLU A 60 -16.30 -21.96 3.70
N PRO A 61 -15.27 -22.62 3.14
CA PRO A 61 -13.93 -22.03 2.99
C PRO A 61 -13.93 -20.69 2.25
N GLU A 62 -14.75 -20.55 1.20
CA GLU A 62 -14.89 -19.32 0.43
C GLU A 62 -15.48 -18.20 1.27
N ALA A 63 -16.64 -18.42 1.91
CA ALA A 63 -17.29 -17.44 2.78
C ALA A 63 -16.38 -17.01 3.96
N ARG A 64 -15.57 -17.95 4.49
CA ARG A 64 -14.61 -17.63 5.56
C ARG A 64 -13.48 -16.73 5.07
N SER A 65 -12.97 -16.96 3.87
CA SER A 65 -11.89 -16.13 3.28
C SER A 65 -12.40 -14.72 2.95
N LEU A 66 -13.55 -14.63 2.29
CA LEU A 66 -14.18 -13.37 1.90
C LEU A 66 -14.60 -12.52 3.11
N HIS A 67 -15.05 -13.15 4.20
CA HIS A 67 -15.42 -12.46 5.43
C HIS A 67 -14.26 -11.66 6.02
N GLY A 68 -13.08 -12.28 6.14
CA GLY A 68 -11.88 -11.60 6.64
C GLY A 68 -11.35 -10.53 5.69
N LEU A 69 -11.42 -10.80 4.38
CA LEU A 69 -11.00 -9.87 3.33
C LEU A 69 -11.86 -8.60 3.32
N THR A 70 -13.20 -8.76 3.24
CA THR A 70 -14.15 -7.65 3.22
C THR A 70 -13.99 -6.76 4.46
N ARG A 71 -13.94 -7.38 5.64
CA ARG A 71 -13.74 -6.64 6.90
C ARG A 71 -12.43 -5.87 6.90
N SER A 72 -11.35 -6.48 6.45
CA SER A 72 -10.03 -5.85 6.42
C SER A 72 -9.96 -4.69 5.41
N ASN A 73 -10.61 -4.84 4.25
CA ASN A 73 -10.67 -3.77 3.26
C ASN A 73 -11.44 -2.56 3.79
N ILE A 74 -12.62 -2.76 4.39
CA ILE A 74 -13.39 -1.66 4.98
C ILE A 74 -12.61 -0.98 6.11
N ALA A 75 -11.96 -1.74 6.98
CA ALA A 75 -11.12 -1.18 8.05
C ALA A 75 -9.93 -0.37 7.48
N ASN A 76 -9.32 -0.83 6.39
CA ASN A 76 -8.26 -0.08 5.71
C ASN A 76 -8.82 1.23 5.10
N MET A 77 -10.03 1.21 4.51
CA MET A 77 -10.65 2.43 4.00
C MET A 77 -10.92 3.45 5.11
N VAL A 78 -11.50 3.01 6.24
CA VAL A 78 -11.74 3.89 7.40
C VAL A 78 -10.44 4.51 7.91
N ASN A 79 -9.39 3.72 8.08
CA ASN A 79 -8.08 4.24 8.50
C ASN A 79 -7.45 5.17 7.44
N GLY A 80 -7.62 4.84 6.16
CA GLY A 80 -7.05 5.61 5.05
C GLY A 80 -7.63 7.02 4.94
N VAL A 81 -8.96 7.17 5.08
CA VAL A 81 -9.59 8.49 5.00
C VAL A 81 -9.31 9.37 6.24
N VAL A 82 -8.88 8.79 7.36
CA VAL A 82 -8.50 9.51 8.58
C VAL A 82 -7.02 9.85 8.59
N HIS A 83 -6.18 8.84 8.51
CA HIS A 83 -4.72 8.97 8.70
C HIS A 83 -3.96 9.04 7.37
N GLY A 84 -4.50 8.41 6.33
CA GLY A 84 -3.76 8.11 5.11
C GLY A 84 -2.79 6.95 5.29
N TYR A 85 -2.13 6.59 4.19
CA TYR A 85 -1.08 5.60 4.19
C TYR A 85 0.19 6.18 3.59
N GLU A 86 1.32 5.70 4.09
CA GLU A 86 2.63 6.04 3.58
C GLU A 86 3.49 4.80 3.40
N LYS A 87 4.33 4.82 2.35
CA LYS A 87 5.39 3.85 2.12
C LYS A 87 6.68 4.59 1.84
N LYS A 88 7.64 4.42 2.76
CA LYS A 88 8.97 5.01 2.65
C LYS A 88 9.87 4.11 1.84
N LEU A 89 10.58 4.71 0.89
CA LEU A 89 11.56 4.03 0.04
C LEU A 89 12.90 4.74 0.13
N GLU A 90 13.95 3.95 0.02
CA GLU A 90 15.32 4.43 -0.02
C GLU A 90 16.06 3.92 -1.27
N ILE A 91 16.94 4.75 -1.79
CA ILE A 91 17.81 4.43 -2.92
C ILE A 91 19.21 4.19 -2.38
N VAL A 92 19.72 2.98 -2.56
CA VAL A 92 21.04 2.59 -2.10
C VAL A 92 21.97 2.38 -3.28
N GLY A 93 23.13 3.03 -3.26
CA GLY A 93 24.18 2.85 -4.27
C GLY A 93 24.87 4.15 -4.64
N VAL A 94 26.17 4.08 -4.92
CA VAL A 94 26.98 5.23 -5.34
C VAL A 94 26.46 5.76 -6.67
N GLY A 95 26.20 7.08 -6.73
CA GLY A 95 25.70 7.75 -7.94
C GLY A 95 24.21 7.56 -8.22
N LEU A 96 23.48 6.77 -7.42
CA LEU A 96 22.04 6.67 -7.49
C LEU A 96 21.40 7.79 -6.65
N ARG A 97 20.44 8.51 -7.21
CA ARG A 97 19.77 9.62 -6.52
C ARG A 97 18.41 9.93 -7.15
N CYS A 98 17.56 10.59 -6.39
CA CYS A 98 16.29 11.13 -6.86
C CYS A 98 16.16 12.61 -6.56
N GLN A 99 15.30 13.29 -7.31
CA GLN A 99 14.94 14.68 -7.12
C GLN A 99 13.50 14.89 -7.56
N LYS A 100 12.73 15.63 -6.77
CA LYS A 100 11.38 16.03 -7.16
C LYS A 100 11.47 17.26 -8.10
N GLN A 101 10.80 17.16 -9.25
CA GLN A 101 10.65 18.25 -10.23
C GLN A 101 9.15 18.43 -10.54
N GLY A 102 8.53 19.41 -9.91
CA GLY A 102 7.08 19.61 -9.98
C GLY A 102 6.33 18.39 -9.44
N SER A 103 5.48 17.79 -10.27
CA SER A 103 4.73 16.56 -9.94
C SER A 103 5.49 15.25 -10.26
N ASN A 104 6.72 15.33 -10.79
CA ASN A 104 7.49 14.15 -11.17
C ASN A 104 8.66 13.93 -10.21
N LEU A 105 8.88 12.67 -9.82
CA LEU A 105 10.12 12.24 -9.20
C LEU A 105 11.07 11.77 -10.31
N VAL A 106 12.15 12.49 -10.51
CA VAL A 106 13.20 12.15 -11.48
C VAL A 106 14.28 11.37 -10.75
N MET A 107 14.56 10.16 -11.22
CA MET A 107 15.56 9.28 -10.60
C MET A 107 16.71 8.99 -11.57
N ASN A 108 17.92 9.11 -11.06
CA ASN A 108 19.12 8.60 -11.71
C ASN A 108 19.48 7.25 -11.06
N LEU A 109 19.22 6.19 -11.78
CA LEU A 109 19.39 4.82 -11.29
C LEU A 109 20.58 4.08 -11.96
N GLY A 110 21.46 4.84 -12.65
CA GLY A 110 22.60 4.24 -13.38
C GLY A 110 22.20 3.59 -14.71
N PHE A 111 21.05 3.96 -15.27
CA PHE A 111 20.68 3.68 -16.65
C PHE A 111 21.21 4.81 -17.56
N SER A 112 21.20 4.59 -18.88
CA SER A 112 21.56 5.61 -19.88
C SER A 112 20.56 6.76 -19.95
N HIS A 113 19.38 6.62 -19.35
CA HIS A 113 18.30 7.59 -19.30
C HIS A 113 17.82 7.79 -17.85
N GLN A 114 17.18 8.93 -17.61
CA GLN A 114 16.52 9.21 -16.34
C GLN A 114 15.17 8.50 -16.28
N VAL A 115 14.81 8.02 -15.09
CA VAL A 115 13.50 7.40 -14.82
C VAL A 115 12.61 8.45 -14.20
N ASN A 116 11.49 8.77 -14.87
CA ASN A 116 10.52 9.75 -14.41
C ASN A 116 9.29 9.01 -13.85
N ILE A 117 8.92 9.36 -12.64
CA ILE A 117 7.77 8.79 -11.94
C ILE A 117 6.81 9.95 -11.62
N PRO A 118 5.66 10.07 -12.29
CA PRO A 118 4.69 11.12 -12.04
C PRO A 118 3.91 10.86 -10.74
N ASP A 119 3.42 11.90 -10.10
CA ASP A 119 2.36 11.74 -9.11
C ASP A 119 1.08 11.26 -9.82
N THR A 120 0.29 10.45 -9.15
CA THR A 120 -1.02 10.00 -9.64
C THR A 120 -2.13 10.68 -8.85
N GLU A 121 -3.36 10.61 -9.35
CA GLU A 121 -4.54 11.15 -8.64
C GLU A 121 -4.68 10.59 -7.22
N ASP A 122 -4.31 9.32 -7.02
CA ASP A 122 -4.46 8.60 -5.76
C ASP A 122 -3.21 8.62 -4.87
N CYS A 123 -2.03 8.85 -5.46
CA CYS A 123 -0.74 8.74 -4.77
C CYS A 123 0.17 9.93 -5.09
N THR A 124 0.66 10.56 -4.05
CA THR A 124 1.64 11.65 -4.14
C THR A 124 2.99 11.19 -3.61
N ILE A 125 4.06 11.59 -4.28
CA ILE A 125 5.42 11.30 -3.84
C ILE A 125 5.96 12.52 -3.08
N VAL A 126 6.32 12.32 -1.83
CA VAL A 126 6.97 13.32 -0.99
C VAL A 126 8.47 13.04 -1.00
N TRP A 127 9.24 13.93 -1.60
CA TRP A 127 10.68 13.86 -1.60
C TRP A 127 11.24 14.39 -0.27
N GLN A 128 12.20 13.72 0.29
CA GLN A 128 12.85 14.10 1.55
C GLN A 128 14.31 14.51 1.31
N ASP A 129 15.06 13.65 0.68
CA ASP A 129 16.47 13.87 0.33
C ASP A 129 16.84 13.07 -0.94
N PRO A 130 18.07 13.21 -1.49
CA PRO A 130 18.46 12.51 -2.72
C PRO A 130 18.34 10.99 -2.69
N ASN A 131 18.24 10.39 -1.50
CA ASN A 131 18.19 8.96 -1.32
C ASN A 131 16.89 8.45 -0.70
N HIS A 132 16.05 9.34 -0.15
CA HIS A 132 14.81 8.96 0.53
C HIS A 132 13.59 9.71 -0.02
N PHE A 133 12.53 8.99 -0.23
CA PHE A 133 11.23 9.53 -0.61
C PHE A 133 10.11 8.66 -0.08
N THR A 134 8.94 9.25 0.07
CA THR A 134 7.76 8.59 0.62
C THR A 134 6.61 8.67 -0.37
N VAL A 135 5.95 7.54 -0.60
CA VAL A 135 4.70 7.46 -1.36
C VAL A 135 3.54 7.58 -0.38
N THR A 136 2.67 8.56 -0.57
CA THR A 136 1.52 8.82 0.31
C THR A 136 0.22 8.78 -0.47
N GLY A 137 -0.86 8.36 0.19
CA GLY A 137 -2.21 8.32 -0.39
C GLY A 137 -3.24 7.87 0.63
N ILE A 138 -4.51 7.89 0.24
CA ILE A 138 -5.61 7.47 1.12
C ILE A 138 -5.93 5.97 0.98
N ASP A 139 -5.63 5.37 -0.18
CA ASP A 139 -5.88 3.96 -0.44
C ASP A 139 -4.63 3.11 -0.20
N LYS A 140 -4.72 2.20 0.77
CA LYS A 140 -3.62 1.28 1.11
C LYS A 140 -3.15 0.42 -0.06
N GLN A 141 -4.10 -0.05 -0.88
CA GLN A 141 -3.78 -0.93 -2.02
C GLN A 141 -3.04 -0.15 -3.10
N LYS A 142 -3.54 1.03 -3.47
CA LYS A 142 -2.92 1.89 -4.49
C LYS A 142 -1.54 2.38 -4.05
N VAL A 143 -1.39 2.83 -2.79
CA VAL A 143 -0.08 3.23 -2.23
C VAL A 143 0.90 2.07 -2.24
N GLY A 144 0.45 0.87 -1.83
CA GLY A 144 1.28 -0.33 -1.83
C GLY A 144 1.71 -0.76 -3.22
N GLN A 145 0.78 -0.78 -4.18
CA GLN A 145 1.04 -1.12 -5.57
C GLN A 145 2.01 -0.13 -6.22
N TYR A 146 1.75 1.17 -6.07
CA TYR A 146 2.59 2.20 -6.64
C TYR A 146 4.02 2.18 -6.09
N ALA A 147 4.17 2.00 -4.78
CA ALA A 147 5.48 1.81 -4.17
C ALA A 147 6.22 0.58 -4.69
N ALA A 148 5.50 -0.53 -4.94
CA ALA A 148 6.07 -1.75 -5.50
C ALA A 148 6.51 -1.55 -6.97
N GLU A 149 5.74 -0.83 -7.77
CA GLU A 149 6.10 -0.48 -9.16
C GLU A 149 7.36 0.40 -9.23
N ILE A 150 7.48 1.38 -8.33
CA ILE A 150 8.68 2.19 -8.22
C ILE A 150 9.89 1.32 -7.83
N ARG A 151 9.73 0.47 -6.81
CA ARG A 151 10.79 -0.47 -6.40
C ARG A 151 11.20 -1.42 -7.52
N ALA A 152 10.26 -1.87 -8.35
CA ALA A 152 10.52 -2.76 -9.48
C ALA A 152 11.35 -2.12 -10.59
N LYS A 153 11.44 -0.78 -10.68
CA LYS A 153 12.30 -0.10 -11.67
C LYS A 153 13.78 -0.44 -11.49
N LYS A 154 14.22 -0.61 -10.25
CA LYS A 154 15.56 -1.12 -9.92
C LYS A 154 15.53 -1.84 -8.57
N PRO A 155 15.17 -3.13 -8.54
CA PRO A 155 15.13 -3.89 -7.30
C PRO A 155 16.55 -4.01 -6.70
N PRO A 156 16.68 -4.14 -5.38
CA PRO A 156 17.96 -4.28 -4.73
C PRO A 156 18.67 -5.56 -5.18
N GLU A 157 19.93 -5.44 -5.57
CA GLU A 157 20.75 -6.57 -5.96
C GLU A 157 21.19 -7.41 -4.74
N PRO A 158 21.41 -8.72 -4.89
CA PRO A 158 21.71 -9.59 -3.75
C PRO A 158 23.17 -9.52 -3.26
N TYR A 159 24.07 -8.80 -3.94
CA TYR A 159 25.51 -8.76 -3.56
C TYR A 159 25.85 -7.55 -2.71
N LYS A 160 25.61 -6.35 -3.20
CA LYS A 160 25.90 -5.08 -2.51
C LYS A 160 24.65 -4.35 -2.06
N GLY A 161 23.47 -4.86 -2.37
CA GLY A 161 22.18 -4.27 -1.99
C GLY A 161 21.83 -2.98 -2.72
N LYS A 162 22.50 -2.69 -3.86
CA LYS A 162 22.23 -1.48 -4.65
C LYS A 162 20.88 -1.57 -5.34
N GLY A 163 20.09 -0.52 -5.26
CA GLY A 163 18.75 -0.45 -5.85
C GLY A 163 17.78 0.33 -4.97
N ILE A 164 16.49 0.25 -5.29
CA ILE A 164 15.41 0.84 -4.53
C ILE A 164 14.84 -0.23 -3.59
N ARG A 165 14.74 0.08 -2.30
CA ARG A 165 14.17 -0.81 -1.30
C ARG A 165 13.23 -0.03 -0.38
N TYR A 166 12.39 -0.74 0.36
CA TYR A 166 11.63 -0.13 1.44
C TYR A 166 12.55 0.25 2.60
N GLU A 167 12.22 1.32 3.30
CA GLU A 167 12.95 1.68 4.53
C GLU A 167 12.88 0.52 5.53
N GLY A 168 14.05 0.10 6.02
CA GLY A 168 14.18 -1.06 6.92
C GLY A 168 14.05 -2.43 6.26
N GLU A 169 13.99 -2.53 4.93
CA GLU A 169 14.00 -3.82 4.24
C GLU A 169 15.34 -4.52 4.35
N VAL A 170 15.34 -5.72 4.91
CA VAL A 170 16.53 -6.57 4.99
C VAL A 170 16.69 -7.33 3.68
N VAL A 171 17.67 -6.90 2.86
CA VAL A 171 18.02 -7.58 1.61
C VAL A 171 18.92 -8.78 1.93
N LYS A 172 18.49 -9.98 1.51
CA LYS A 172 19.33 -11.17 1.66
C LYS A 172 20.55 -11.06 0.74
N HIS A 173 21.73 -11.05 1.35
CA HIS A 173 23.00 -11.02 0.60
C HIS A 173 23.43 -12.43 0.19
N LYS A 174 24.00 -12.52 -1.02
CA LYS A 174 24.71 -13.69 -1.52
C LYS A 174 26.20 -13.39 -1.53
N GLU A 175 27.02 -14.39 -1.24
CA GLU A 175 28.46 -14.29 -1.44
C GLU A 175 28.77 -14.22 -2.93
N GLY A 176 29.64 -13.28 -3.32
CA GLY A 176 30.17 -13.24 -4.67
C GLY A 176 31.08 -14.46 -4.93
N LYS A 177 31.48 -14.65 -6.19
CA LYS A 177 32.50 -15.67 -6.51
C LYS A 177 33.74 -15.39 -5.67
N ALA A 178 34.04 -16.26 -4.69
CA ALA A 178 35.31 -16.26 -4.02
C ALA A 178 36.38 -16.52 -5.09
N GLY A 179 37.24 -15.55 -5.33
CA GLY A 179 38.38 -15.74 -6.24
C GLY A 179 39.15 -16.94 -5.71
N LYS A 180 39.22 -18.01 -6.51
CA LYS A 180 40.18 -19.09 -6.29
C LYS A 180 41.59 -18.50 -6.38
N GLY A 181 42.06 -17.98 -5.27
CA GLY A 181 43.40 -17.49 -5.06
C GLY A 181 43.94 -18.08 -3.77
N LYS A 182 44.11 -19.38 -3.76
CA LYS A 182 45.05 -20.02 -2.87
C LYS A 182 45.84 -21.01 -3.68
N LYS A 183 47.03 -20.62 -4.05
CA LYS A 183 48.18 -21.49 -3.93
C LYS A 183 48.72 -21.34 -2.53
#